data_e491c5cba02d809037bbe97cec5a3012
#
_entry.id   e491c5cba02d809037bbe97cec5a3012
#
_cell.length_a   1.000
_cell.length_b   1.000
_cell.length_c   1.000
_cell.angle_alpha   90.00
_cell.angle_beta   90.00
_cell.angle_gamma   90.00
#
_symmetry.space_group_name_H-M   'P 1'
#
loop_
_entity.id
_entity.type
_entity.pdbx_description
1 polymer ?
#
loop_
_entity_poly.entity_id
_entity_poly.type
_entity_poly.pdbx_seq_one_letter_code
_entity_poly.pdbx_strand_id
1 'polypeptide(L)'
;DLHSFPTRRSSDLFIDVFGGSGTVTMNHPTRHGCMEVYNDFNGNLTNLFCCVKSRTLALLSELGFLPLNTRDDFNVLYKFFSRGEFTDDYLQEEMNLTEVYLEPPDAEAIRALMLERAPRGDIRRAADYFKLVRYSFSGSAKSFGGKPCDIRRFFHLIWECSRRLANVIVENKDFEDVIRQYDREDAWIYCDPPYFEAECYEVGFPKVDHQRLHDTLLNCRGYVMVSYNYCPYISELYKEFFIFRTVRPNSMSQTAGSEYEEAIITNYDPRKACWQLTLDSLLDGSSDTRYELMHEPTHAIKTPTKEK
;
A
#
# COMPACT_ATOMS: atom_id res chain seq x y z
N ASP A 1 -13.98 3.71 -8.11
CA ASP A 1 -12.78 4.19 -8.84
C ASP A 1 -12.22 5.42 -8.16
N LEU A 2 -11.20 5.25 -7.29
CA LEU A 2 -10.44 6.36 -6.70
C LEU A 2 -9.78 7.24 -7.79
N HIS A 3 -9.70 6.75 -9.03
CA HIS A 3 -9.17 7.46 -10.19
C HIS A 3 -10.03 8.66 -10.65
N SER A 4 -11.30 8.73 -10.23
CA SER A 4 -12.19 9.84 -10.59
C SER A 4 -12.14 11.01 -9.58
N PHE A 5 -11.49 10.81 -8.41
CA PHE A 5 -11.36 11.89 -7.46
C PHE A 5 -10.28 12.88 -7.92
N PRO A 6 -10.54 14.21 -7.84
CA PRO A 6 -9.62 15.21 -8.34
C PRO A 6 -8.28 15.17 -7.62
N THR A 7 -7.28 14.62 -8.29
CA THR A 7 -5.90 14.66 -7.83
C THR A 7 -5.23 15.93 -8.30
N ARG A 8 -4.40 16.54 -7.45
CA ARG A 8 -3.66 17.75 -7.83
C ARG A 8 -2.59 17.41 -8.88
N ARG A 9 -2.62 18.09 -10.03
CA ARG A 9 -1.67 17.87 -11.12
C ARG A 9 -0.27 18.43 -10.89
N SER A 10 -0.05 19.29 -9.88
CA SER A 10 1.21 20.00 -9.61
C SER A 10 2.00 19.46 -8.42
N SER A 11 1.63 18.30 -7.86
CA SER A 11 2.41 17.67 -6.80
C SER A 11 3.69 17.04 -7.35
N ASP A 12 4.84 17.41 -6.80
CA ASP A 12 6.14 16.83 -7.15
C ASP A 12 6.49 15.59 -6.33
N LEU A 13 5.65 15.26 -5.37
CA LEU A 13 5.79 14.09 -4.50
C LEU A 13 4.43 13.45 -4.24
N PHE A 14 4.31 12.17 -4.55
CA PHE A 14 3.19 11.32 -4.19
C PHE A 14 3.60 10.29 -3.14
N ILE A 15 2.81 10.11 -2.09
CA ILE A 15 3.08 9.17 -1.00
C ILE A 15 1.85 8.31 -0.79
N ASP A 16 1.99 7.00 -1.01
CA ASP A 16 1.03 5.95 -0.70
C ASP A 16 1.41 5.34 0.65
N VAL A 17 0.76 5.81 1.73
CA VAL A 17 1.17 5.54 3.11
C VAL A 17 0.82 4.14 3.57
N PHE A 18 -0.32 3.60 3.13
CA PHE A 18 -0.81 2.26 3.40
C PHE A 18 -0.98 1.53 2.08
N GLY A 19 0.14 1.29 1.41
CA GLY A 19 0.15 0.89 0.00
C GLY A 19 -0.52 -0.44 -0.31
N GLY A 20 -0.54 -1.38 0.65
CA GLY A 20 -1.22 -2.66 0.50
C GLY A 20 -0.84 -3.36 -0.80
N SER A 21 -1.83 -3.75 -1.59
CA SER A 21 -1.62 -4.39 -2.91
C SER A 21 -0.88 -3.51 -3.94
N GLY A 22 -0.60 -2.25 -3.62
CA GLY A 22 0.03 -1.28 -4.52
C GLY A 22 -0.91 -0.77 -5.62
N THR A 23 -2.20 -1.03 -5.53
CA THR A 23 -3.16 -0.67 -6.58
C THR A 23 -3.13 0.83 -6.89
N VAL A 24 -3.07 1.68 -5.88
CA VAL A 24 -3.03 3.13 -6.07
C VAL A 24 -1.69 3.54 -6.69
N THR A 25 -0.57 3.11 -6.11
CA THR A 25 0.77 3.38 -6.65
C THR A 25 0.94 2.92 -8.10
N MET A 26 0.46 1.70 -8.43
CA MET A 26 0.61 1.13 -9.78
C MET A 26 -0.19 1.89 -10.84
N ASN A 27 -1.37 2.39 -10.47
CA ASN A 27 -2.26 3.12 -11.38
C ASN A 27 -2.08 4.65 -11.31
N HIS A 28 -1.30 5.16 -10.35
CA HIS A 28 -1.01 6.58 -10.30
C HIS A 28 -0.26 7.02 -11.57
N PRO A 29 -0.70 8.11 -12.24
CA PRO A 29 -0.06 8.58 -13.46
C PRO A 29 1.38 9.00 -13.20
N THR A 30 2.33 8.37 -13.86
CA THR A 30 3.75 8.74 -13.78
C THR A 30 3.99 10.11 -14.41
N ARG A 31 4.78 10.96 -13.73
CA ARG A 31 5.18 12.27 -14.23
C ARG A 31 6.69 12.42 -14.15
N HIS A 32 7.26 13.04 -15.17
CA HIS A 32 8.69 13.37 -15.16
C HIS A 32 8.99 14.36 -14.02
N GLY A 33 9.96 14.01 -13.18
CA GLY A 33 10.37 14.83 -12.03
C GLY A 33 9.53 14.65 -10.77
N CYS A 34 8.45 13.87 -10.80
CA CYS A 34 7.69 13.52 -9.62
C CYS A 34 8.34 12.34 -8.89
N MET A 35 8.54 12.49 -7.59
CA MET A 35 8.97 11.42 -6.71
C MET A 35 7.74 10.66 -6.20
N GLU A 36 7.81 9.33 -6.20
CA GLU A 36 6.74 8.48 -5.70
C GLU A 36 7.27 7.58 -4.57
N VAL A 37 6.53 7.50 -3.48
CA VAL A 37 6.83 6.68 -2.31
C VAL A 37 5.68 5.72 -2.08
N TYR A 38 5.98 4.43 -2.07
CA TYR A 38 5.11 3.37 -1.60
C TYR A 38 5.58 2.95 -0.22
N ASN A 39 4.68 2.94 0.76
CA ASN A 39 4.96 2.44 2.09
C ASN A 39 3.92 1.42 2.52
N ASP A 40 4.35 0.42 3.25
CA ASP A 40 3.45 -0.47 3.99
C ASP A 40 4.15 -0.96 5.26
N PHE A 41 3.38 -1.15 6.33
CA PHE A 41 3.90 -1.65 7.59
C PHE A 41 4.21 -3.15 7.54
N ASN A 42 3.55 -3.90 6.64
CA ASN A 42 3.78 -5.33 6.45
C ASN A 42 5.13 -5.59 5.74
N GLY A 43 6.14 -5.98 6.51
CA GLY A 43 7.49 -6.27 6.01
C GLY A 43 7.57 -7.39 4.97
N ASN A 44 6.63 -8.34 4.96
CA ASN A 44 6.58 -9.39 3.93
C ASN A 44 6.12 -8.82 2.59
N LEU A 45 5.15 -7.91 2.63
CA LEU A 45 4.64 -7.26 1.45
C LEU A 45 5.68 -6.31 0.85
N THR A 46 6.31 -5.47 1.67
CA THR A 46 7.37 -4.56 1.22
C THR A 46 8.60 -5.31 0.71
N ASN A 47 8.97 -6.44 1.32
CA ASN A 47 10.01 -7.33 0.79
C ASN A 47 9.64 -7.85 -0.61
N LEU A 48 8.39 -8.27 -0.81
CA LEU A 48 7.92 -8.69 -2.14
C LEU A 48 8.07 -7.55 -3.16
N PHE A 49 7.63 -6.32 -2.84
CA PHE A 49 7.78 -5.17 -3.72
C PHE A 49 9.24 -4.81 -4.00
N CYS A 50 10.13 -4.91 -3.01
CA CYS A 50 11.57 -4.75 -3.20
C CYS A 50 12.14 -5.79 -4.17
N CYS A 51 11.74 -7.06 -4.04
CA CYS A 51 12.18 -8.12 -4.95
C CYS A 51 11.62 -7.95 -6.36
N VAL A 52 10.33 -7.57 -6.50
CA VAL A 52 9.73 -7.23 -7.79
C VAL A 52 10.49 -6.08 -8.46
N LYS A 53 10.87 -5.04 -7.72
CA LYS A 53 11.57 -3.88 -8.25
C LYS A 53 13.02 -4.19 -8.67
N SER A 54 13.80 -4.84 -7.81
CA SER A 54 15.26 -4.89 -7.94
C SER A 54 15.84 -6.27 -8.23
N ARG A 55 15.06 -7.34 -8.03
CA ARG A 55 15.48 -8.73 -8.22
C ARG A 55 14.49 -9.55 -9.04
N THR A 56 13.85 -8.93 -10.02
CA THR A 56 12.73 -9.49 -10.80
C THR A 56 13.03 -10.84 -11.39
N LEU A 57 14.16 -11.01 -12.06
CA LEU A 57 14.51 -12.28 -12.71
C LEU A 57 14.72 -13.40 -11.69
N ALA A 58 15.36 -13.11 -10.56
CA ALA A 58 15.57 -14.08 -9.50
C ALA A 58 14.22 -14.49 -8.87
N LEU A 59 13.32 -13.52 -8.64
CA LEU A 59 11.98 -13.78 -8.13
C LEU A 59 11.17 -14.64 -9.12
N LEU A 60 11.21 -14.34 -10.42
CA LEU A 60 10.52 -15.14 -11.45
C LEU A 60 11.09 -16.57 -11.52
N SER A 61 12.39 -16.72 -11.36
CA SER A 61 13.04 -18.03 -11.30
C SER A 61 12.55 -18.83 -10.10
N GLU A 62 12.53 -18.21 -8.90
CA GLU A 62 12.07 -18.86 -7.67
C GLU A 62 10.58 -19.24 -7.71
N LEU A 63 9.75 -18.40 -8.33
CA LEU A 63 8.32 -18.69 -8.54
C LEU A 63 8.09 -19.80 -9.56
N GLY A 64 9.06 -20.04 -10.50
CA GLY A 64 8.80 -20.71 -11.77
C GLY A 64 8.49 -22.18 -11.71
N PHE A 65 8.78 -22.89 -10.62
CA PHE A 65 8.94 -24.34 -10.77
C PHE A 65 8.00 -25.22 -9.95
N LEU A 66 7.31 -24.73 -8.97
CA LEU A 66 6.40 -25.58 -8.17
C LEU A 66 5.10 -24.84 -7.86
N PRO A 67 4.04 -25.08 -8.63
CA PRO A 67 2.73 -24.63 -8.22
C PRO A 67 2.35 -25.34 -6.91
N LEU A 68 2.15 -24.58 -5.86
CA LEU A 68 1.52 -25.09 -4.65
C LEU A 68 0.05 -25.27 -4.96
N ASN A 69 -0.46 -26.48 -4.86
CA ASN A 69 -1.85 -26.78 -5.18
C ASN A 69 -2.59 -27.48 -4.04
N THR A 70 -1.93 -27.66 -2.89
CA THR A 70 -2.50 -28.36 -1.77
C THR A 70 -2.78 -27.45 -0.58
N ARG A 71 -3.77 -27.80 0.22
CA ARG A 71 -4.05 -27.14 1.50
C ARG A 71 -2.87 -27.28 2.46
N ASP A 72 -2.16 -28.41 2.41
CA ASP A 72 -1.03 -28.67 3.31
C ASP A 72 0.14 -27.75 3.02
N ASP A 73 0.46 -27.51 1.74
CA ASP A 73 1.48 -26.53 1.32
C ASP A 73 1.11 -25.12 1.81
N PHE A 74 -0.16 -24.72 1.65
CA PHE A 74 -0.64 -23.45 2.18
C PHE A 74 -0.46 -23.36 3.70
N ASN A 75 -0.81 -24.41 4.44
CA ASN A 75 -0.69 -24.43 5.89
C ASN A 75 0.77 -24.33 6.36
N VAL A 76 1.71 -24.92 5.62
CA VAL A 76 3.15 -24.80 5.90
C VAL A 76 3.60 -23.35 5.74
N LEU A 77 3.26 -22.70 4.63
CA LEU A 77 3.58 -21.29 4.39
C LEU A 77 2.93 -20.37 5.43
N TYR A 78 1.66 -20.58 5.74
CA TYR A 78 0.94 -19.81 6.74
C TYR A 78 1.62 -19.88 8.12
N LYS A 79 2.04 -21.10 8.55
CA LYS A 79 2.77 -21.28 9.81
C LYS A 79 4.12 -20.59 9.78
N PHE A 80 4.84 -20.64 8.66
CA PHE A 80 6.12 -19.97 8.48
C PHE A 80 5.98 -18.46 8.69
N PHE A 81 5.06 -17.82 8.00
CA PHE A 81 4.84 -16.37 8.12
C PHE A 81 4.28 -15.95 9.48
N SER A 82 3.50 -16.82 10.14
CA SER A 82 2.96 -16.53 11.47
C SER A 82 4.01 -16.54 12.59
N ARG A 83 5.17 -17.18 12.39
CA ARG A 83 6.26 -17.24 13.39
C ARG A 83 7.10 -15.97 13.44
N GLY A 84 7.14 -15.19 12.36
CA GLY A 84 7.92 -13.95 12.29
C GLY A 84 9.44 -14.13 12.26
N GLU A 85 9.94 -15.37 12.25
CA GLU A 85 11.36 -15.69 12.16
C GLU A 85 11.73 -16.01 10.71
N PHE A 86 12.50 -15.13 10.10
CA PHE A 86 12.90 -15.24 8.69
C PHE A 86 14.42 -15.39 8.60
N THR A 87 14.90 -16.64 8.62
CA THR A 87 16.24 -17.00 8.20
C THR A 87 16.11 -17.86 6.94
N ASP A 88 16.63 -17.41 5.82
CA ASP A 88 16.75 -18.28 4.67
C ASP A 88 18.08 -19.04 4.67
N ASP A 89 18.11 -20.17 3.98
CA ASP A 89 19.31 -21.03 3.95
C ASP A 89 20.49 -20.31 3.28
N TYR A 90 20.23 -19.43 2.30
CA TYR A 90 21.26 -18.65 1.61
C TYR A 90 21.90 -17.60 2.51
N LEU A 91 21.11 -16.90 3.32
CA LEU A 91 21.65 -15.95 4.29
C LEU A 91 22.52 -16.65 5.31
N GLN A 92 22.11 -17.80 5.81
CA GLN A 92 22.90 -18.58 6.76
C GLN A 92 24.21 -19.07 6.13
N GLU A 93 24.17 -19.50 4.87
CA GLU A 93 25.37 -19.90 4.13
C GLU A 93 26.31 -18.72 3.90
N GLU A 94 25.82 -17.57 3.49
CA GLU A 94 26.60 -16.34 3.32
C GLU A 94 27.21 -15.87 4.64
N MET A 95 26.48 -15.96 5.74
CA MET A 95 26.99 -15.64 7.07
C MET A 95 28.13 -16.59 7.49
N ASN A 96 27.99 -17.89 7.23
CA ASN A 96 29.02 -18.87 7.52
C ASN A 96 30.28 -18.65 6.65
N LEU A 97 30.10 -18.35 5.37
CA LEU A 97 31.21 -18.01 4.46
C LEU A 97 31.94 -16.73 4.89
N THR A 98 31.21 -15.74 5.41
CA THR A 98 31.81 -14.50 5.93
C THR A 98 32.79 -14.80 7.05
N GLU A 99 32.45 -15.72 7.96
CA GLU A 99 33.35 -16.16 9.07
C GLU A 99 34.60 -16.93 8.58
N VAL A 100 34.45 -17.62 7.42
CA VAL A 100 35.56 -18.37 6.83
C VAL A 100 36.56 -17.49 6.11
N TYR A 101 36.06 -16.43 5.44
CA TYR A 101 36.91 -15.64 4.55
C TYR A 101 37.31 -14.26 5.08
N LEU A 102 36.70 -13.79 6.17
CA LEU A 102 36.97 -12.48 6.76
C LEU A 102 37.41 -12.63 8.22
N GLU A 103 38.39 -11.84 8.62
CA GLU A 103 38.81 -11.73 10.00
C GLU A 103 37.92 -10.74 10.78
N PRO A 104 37.73 -10.94 12.12
CA PRO A 104 37.14 -9.90 12.96
C PRO A 104 38.02 -8.61 12.95
N PRO A 105 37.46 -7.39 12.94
CA PRO A 105 36.03 -7.04 13.08
C PRO A 105 35.24 -7.04 11.80
N ASP A 106 35.86 -7.25 10.63
CA ASP A 106 35.20 -7.14 9.32
C ASP A 106 34.09 -8.19 9.16
N ALA A 107 34.32 -9.42 9.61
CA ALA A 107 33.32 -10.48 9.61
C ALA A 107 32.07 -10.09 10.40
N GLU A 108 32.25 -9.51 11.60
CA GLU A 108 31.13 -9.06 12.44
C GLU A 108 30.33 -7.92 11.81
N ALA A 109 31.03 -6.94 11.20
CA ALA A 109 30.40 -5.80 10.54
C ALA A 109 29.58 -6.26 9.32
N ILE A 110 30.10 -7.17 8.51
CA ILE A 110 29.38 -7.73 7.35
C ILE A 110 28.18 -8.56 7.77
N ARG A 111 28.31 -9.39 8.81
CA ARG A 111 27.19 -10.17 9.36
C ARG A 111 26.07 -9.27 9.89
N ALA A 112 26.41 -8.22 10.63
CA ALA A 112 25.44 -7.25 11.12
C ALA A 112 24.68 -6.59 9.95
N LEU A 113 25.39 -6.19 8.89
CA LEU A 113 24.83 -5.63 7.69
C LEU A 113 23.92 -6.62 6.94
N MET A 114 24.30 -7.90 6.86
CA MET A 114 23.48 -8.96 6.25
C MET A 114 22.19 -9.17 7.02
N LEU A 115 22.24 -9.23 8.35
CA LEU A 115 21.06 -9.36 9.21
C LEU A 115 20.13 -8.15 9.11
N GLU A 116 20.67 -6.95 9.02
CA GLU A 116 19.87 -5.73 8.80
C GLU A 116 19.18 -5.74 7.43
N ARG A 117 19.83 -6.29 6.41
CA ARG A 117 19.29 -6.38 5.04
C ARG A 117 18.36 -7.58 4.82
N ALA A 118 18.47 -8.63 5.63
CA ALA A 118 17.69 -9.86 5.49
C ALA A 118 16.17 -9.63 5.39
N PRO A 119 15.57 -8.69 6.13
CA PRO A 119 14.15 -8.36 5.97
C PRO A 119 13.81 -7.73 4.61
N ARG A 120 14.81 -7.26 3.86
CA ARG A 120 14.62 -6.56 2.59
C ARG A 120 15.36 -7.26 1.46
N GLY A 121 14.62 -7.75 0.47
CA GLY A 121 15.20 -8.36 -0.72
C GLY A 121 15.46 -9.86 -0.61
N ASP A 122 14.85 -10.53 0.36
CA ASP A 122 14.81 -11.98 0.47
C ASP A 122 13.85 -12.56 -0.59
N ILE A 123 14.45 -13.18 -1.63
CA ILE A 123 13.74 -13.68 -2.80
C ILE A 123 12.84 -14.85 -2.45
N ARG A 124 13.32 -15.79 -1.64
CA ARG A 124 12.55 -16.98 -1.26
C ARG A 124 11.31 -16.59 -0.46
N ARG A 125 11.50 -15.76 0.55
CA ARG A 125 10.39 -15.22 1.33
C ARG A 125 9.40 -14.44 0.46
N ALA A 126 9.88 -13.63 -0.49
CA ALA A 126 9.02 -12.93 -1.43
C ALA A 126 8.20 -13.87 -2.32
N ALA A 127 8.82 -14.94 -2.85
CA ALA A 127 8.15 -15.95 -3.65
C ALA A 127 7.11 -16.72 -2.84
N ASP A 128 7.45 -17.13 -1.63
CA ASP A 128 6.53 -17.85 -0.74
C ASP A 128 5.37 -16.97 -0.27
N TYR A 129 5.63 -15.70 0.05
CA TYR A 129 4.58 -14.75 0.40
C TYR A 129 3.64 -14.49 -0.80
N PHE A 130 4.17 -14.31 -2.00
CA PHE A 130 3.36 -14.19 -3.22
C PHE A 130 2.46 -15.41 -3.41
N LYS A 131 2.99 -16.63 -3.26
CA LYS A 131 2.22 -17.88 -3.32
C LYS A 131 1.14 -17.91 -2.25
N LEU A 132 1.47 -17.58 -0.99
CA LEU A 132 0.52 -17.56 0.12
C LEU A 132 -0.66 -16.63 -0.19
N VAL A 133 -0.41 -15.41 -0.62
CA VAL A 133 -1.45 -14.42 -0.99
C VAL A 133 -2.30 -14.94 -2.15
N ARG A 134 -1.68 -15.48 -3.20
CA ARG A 134 -2.40 -15.96 -4.40
C ARG A 134 -3.27 -17.18 -4.16
N TYR A 135 -2.89 -18.07 -3.24
CA TYR A 135 -3.67 -19.25 -2.87
C TYR A 135 -4.67 -18.99 -1.74
N SER A 136 -4.62 -17.82 -1.11
CA SER A 136 -5.56 -17.46 -0.06
C SER A 136 -6.92 -17.05 -0.62
N PHE A 137 -7.93 -17.16 0.23
CA PHE A 137 -9.26 -16.61 -0.06
C PHE A 137 -9.17 -15.07 -0.08
N SER A 138 -9.65 -14.46 -1.16
CA SER A 138 -9.63 -13.00 -1.39
C SER A 138 -8.25 -12.33 -1.24
N GLY A 139 -7.15 -13.08 -1.36
CA GLY A 139 -5.80 -12.51 -1.21
C GLY A 139 -5.44 -12.11 0.23
N SER A 140 -6.21 -12.56 1.21
CA SER A 140 -6.06 -12.14 2.61
C SER A 140 -4.88 -12.78 3.35
N ALA A 141 -4.20 -13.75 2.75
CA ALA A 141 -3.17 -14.60 3.37
C ALA A 141 -3.61 -15.37 4.65
N LYS A 142 -4.90 -15.34 5.00
CA LYS A 142 -5.43 -15.92 6.25
C LYS A 142 -6.02 -17.33 6.08
N SER A 143 -6.62 -17.62 4.94
CA SER A 143 -7.33 -18.89 4.70
C SER A 143 -7.14 -19.35 3.26
N PHE A 144 -7.10 -20.68 3.06
CA PHE A 144 -6.95 -21.30 1.75
C PHE A 144 -8.15 -21.07 0.84
N GLY A 145 -7.91 -20.52 -0.36
CA GLY A 145 -8.95 -20.18 -1.33
C GLY A 145 -9.48 -21.35 -2.15
N GLY A 146 -8.80 -22.50 -2.14
CA GLY A 146 -9.24 -23.73 -2.81
C GLY A 146 -9.23 -23.69 -4.35
N LYS A 147 -8.77 -22.62 -4.98
CA LYS A 147 -8.72 -22.50 -6.45
C LYS A 147 -7.33 -22.77 -6.97
N PRO A 148 -7.16 -23.66 -7.96
CA PRO A 148 -5.87 -23.84 -8.65
C PRO A 148 -5.41 -22.53 -9.28
N CYS A 149 -4.13 -22.21 -9.12
CA CYS A 149 -3.53 -21.03 -9.69
C CYS A 149 -2.22 -21.38 -10.38
N ASP A 150 -2.12 -21.12 -11.69
CA ASP A 150 -0.86 -21.21 -12.39
C ASP A 150 -0.07 -19.91 -12.19
N ILE A 151 0.93 -19.95 -11.33
CA ILE A 151 1.81 -18.81 -10.99
C ILE A 151 2.44 -18.18 -12.24
N ARG A 152 2.76 -18.96 -13.27
CA ARG A 152 3.38 -18.48 -14.51
C ARG A 152 2.55 -17.44 -15.25
N ARG A 153 1.22 -17.43 -15.05
CA ARG A 153 0.33 -16.39 -15.60
C ARG A 153 0.63 -15.00 -15.09
N PHE A 154 1.31 -14.89 -13.95
CA PHE A 154 1.66 -13.60 -13.33
C PHE A 154 3.03 -13.10 -13.73
N PHE A 155 3.84 -13.86 -14.45
CA PHE A 155 5.21 -13.46 -14.82
C PHE A 155 5.24 -12.14 -15.60
N HIS A 156 4.36 -12.02 -16.59
CA HIS A 156 4.24 -10.77 -17.35
C HIS A 156 3.82 -9.59 -16.46
N LEU A 157 2.83 -9.79 -15.59
CA LEU A 157 2.37 -8.76 -14.64
C LEU A 157 3.49 -8.36 -13.67
N ILE A 158 4.24 -9.32 -13.11
CA ILE A 158 5.37 -9.04 -12.24
C ILE A 158 6.43 -8.22 -12.99
N TRP A 159 6.68 -8.55 -14.26
CA TRP A 159 7.60 -7.78 -15.08
C TRP A 159 7.13 -6.35 -15.36
N GLU A 160 5.86 -6.15 -15.64
CA GLU A 160 5.27 -4.81 -15.80
C GLU A 160 5.32 -4.01 -14.49
N CYS A 161 4.98 -4.64 -13.36
CA CYS A 161 5.10 -4.02 -12.04
C CYS A 161 6.56 -3.61 -11.74
N SER A 162 7.54 -4.43 -12.10
CA SER A 162 8.96 -4.10 -11.94
C SER A 162 9.32 -2.81 -12.69
N ARG A 163 8.87 -2.68 -13.93
CA ARG A 163 9.10 -1.47 -14.74
C ARG A 163 8.42 -0.24 -14.12
N ARG A 164 7.19 -0.41 -13.64
CA ARG A 164 6.43 0.67 -12.99
C ARG A 164 7.10 1.13 -11.69
N LEU A 165 7.64 0.19 -10.91
CA LEU A 165 8.30 0.46 -9.62
C LEU A 165 9.73 1.02 -9.76
N ALA A 166 10.32 1.05 -10.94
CA ALA A 166 11.72 1.39 -11.13
C ALA A 166 12.13 2.70 -10.42
N ASN A 167 11.25 3.70 -10.46
CA ASN A 167 11.47 5.02 -9.86
C ASN A 167 10.67 5.25 -8.56
N VAL A 168 9.94 4.25 -8.05
CA VAL A 168 9.18 4.34 -6.80
C VAL A 168 10.08 3.98 -5.63
N ILE A 169 10.12 4.80 -4.60
CA ILE A 169 10.79 4.48 -3.33
C ILE A 169 9.87 3.52 -2.56
N VAL A 170 10.41 2.38 -2.14
CA VAL A 170 9.69 1.41 -1.31
C VAL A 170 10.18 1.54 0.13
N GLU A 171 9.27 1.91 1.03
CA GLU A 171 9.52 2.05 2.46
C GLU A 171 8.76 0.97 3.25
N ASN A 172 9.29 0.65 4.44
CA ASN A 172 8.64 -0.22 5.41
C ASN A 172 8.69 0.47 6.77
N LYS A 173 7.82 1.43 6.96
CA LYS A 173 7.81 2.30 8.15
C LYS A 173 6.42 2.39 8.74
N ASP A 174 6.37 2.77 10.03
CA ASP A 174 5.15 3.27 10.63
C ASP A 174 4.62 4.48 9.83
N PHE A 175 3.29 4.60 9.75
CA PHE A 175 2.64 5.66 8.96
C PHE A 175 3.06 7.06 9.42
N GLU A 176 3.25 7.26 10.71
CA GLU A 176 3.65 8.55 11.27
C GLU A 176 5.07 8.92 10.84
N ASP A 177 5.99 7.95 10.84
CA ASP A 177 7.38 8.17 10.44
C ASP A 177 7.49 8.48 8.95
N VAL A 178 6.78 7.75 8.09
CA VAL A 178 6.82 8.02 6.64
C VAL A 178 6.15 9.35 6.30
N ILE A 179 5.02 9.68 6.93
CA ILE A 179 4.36 10.96 6.72
C ILE A 179 5.31 12.09 7.13
N ARG A 180 5.88 12.08 8.33
CA ARG A 180 6.79 13.12 8.83
C ARG A 180 8.05 13.26 7.96
N GLN A 181 8.57 12.14 7.46
CA GLN A 181 9.78 12.16 6.62
C GLN A 181 9.55 12.85 5.27
N TYR A 182 8.37 12.67 4.68
CA TYR A 182 8.08 13.11 3.32
C TYR A 182 7.13 14.31 3.25
N ASP A 183 6.58 14.80 4.40
CA ASP A 183 5.67 15.93 4.44
C ASP A 183 6.35 17.23 3.99
N ARG A 184 5.82 17.83 2.92
CA ARG A 184 6.20 19.14 2.38
C ARG A 184 5.01 19.79 1.68
N GLU A 185 5.08 21.09 1.41
CA GLU A 185 3.95 21.88 0.93
C GLU A 185 3.30 21.37 -0.37
N ASP A 186 4.11 20.79 -1.26
CA ASP A 186 3.70 20.24 -2.56
C ASP A 186 3.50 18.72 -2.54
N ALA A 187 3.68 18.05 -1.40
CA ALA A 187 3.42 16.63 -1.26
C ALA A 187 1.92 16.32 -1.38
N TRP A 188 1.61 15.18 -1.99
CA TRP A 188 0.29 14.58 -1.97
C TRP A 188 0.33 13.25 -1.23
N ILE A 189 -0.31 13.23 -0.07
CA ILE A 189 -0.30 12.14 0.90
C ILE A 189 -1.62 11.40 0.78
N TYR A 190 -1.57 10.15 0.33
CA TYR A 190 -2.71 9.25 0.27
C TYR A 190 -2.65 8.21 1.38
N CYS A 191 -3.75 8.06 2.11
CA CYS A 191 -3.90 7.10 3.20
C CYS A 191 -5.15 6.23 2.97
N ASP A 192 -4.98 4.91 2.95
CA ASP A 192 -6.06 3.92 2.96
C ASP A 192 -5.81 2.94 4.12
N PRO A 193 -5.94 3.43 5.38
CA PRO A 193 -5.63 2.63 6.56
C PRO A 193 -6.64 1.50 6.75
N PRO A 194 -6.34 0.49 7.59
CA PRO A 194 -7.34 -0.48 8.01
C PRO A 194 -8.59 0.22 8.53
N TYR A 195 -9.76 -0.16 8.01
CA TYR A 195 -11.02 0.50 8.34
C TYR A 195 -11.41 0.27 9.79
N PHE A 196 -12.06 1.26 10.38
CA PHE A 196 -12.52 1.19 11.76
C PHE A 196 -13.51 0.02 11.93
N GLU A 197 -13.28 -0.81 12.97
CA GLU A 197 -14.05 -2.04 13.25
C GLU A 197 -14.00 -3.13 12.17
N ALA A 198 -13.05 -3.07 11.24
CA ALA A 198 -12.86 -4.11 10.23
C ALA A 198 -11.81 -5.15 10.69
N GLU A 199 -12.22 -6.42 10.85
CA GLU A 199 -11.36 -7.53 11.32
C GLU A 199 -10.52 -8.21 10.21
N CYS A 200 -10.50 -7.67 8.99
CA CYS A 200 -9.95 -8.37 7.83
C CYS A 200 -8.43 -8.20 7.63
N TYR A 201 -7.76 -7.35 8.39
CA TYR A 201 -6.36 -7.01 8.18
C TYR A 201 -5.40 -7.95 8.95
N GLU A 202 -4.20 -8.22 8.38
CA GLU A 202 -3.15 -8.99 9.03
C GLU A 202 -2.53 -8.23 10.21
N VAL A 203 -2.38 -6.92 10.07
CA VAL A 203 -1.86 -6.01 11.08
C VAL A 203 -3.03 -5.29 11.72
N GLY A 204 -3.15 -5.38 13.05
CA GLY A 204 -4.18 -4.67 13.79
C GLY A 204 -3.98 -3.15 13.72
N PHE A 205 -5.09 -2.42 13.62
CA PHE A 205 -5.09 -0.95 13.66
C PHE A 205 -6.05 -0.49 14.77
N PRO A 206 -5.57 -0.43 16.02
CA PRO A 206 -6.41 -0.12 17.18
C PRO A 206 -6.89 1.33 17.18
N LYS A 207 -7.91 1.63 17.97
CA LYS A 207 -8.52 2.96 18.05
C LYS A 207 -7.51 4.08 18.32
N VAL A 208 -6.45 3.81 19.08
CA VAL A 208 -5.37 4.78 19.33
C VAL A 208 -4.61 5.14 18.06
N ASP A 209 -4.44 4.21 17.12
CA ASP A 209 -3.75 4.48 15.85
C ASP A 209 -4.60 5.30 14.89
N HIS A 210 -5.93 5.14 14.91
CA HIS A 210 -6.84 6.04 14.18
C HIS A 210 -6.71 7.48 14.67
N GLN A 211 -6.64 7.70 16.00
CA GLN A 211 -6.42 9.03 16.58
C GLN A 211 -5.02 9.56 16.23
N ARG A 212 -3.99 8.72 16.34
CA ARG A 212 -2.60 9.10 16.03
C ARG A 212 -2.44 9.48 14.55
N LEU A 213 -3.12 8.76 13.64
CA LEU A 213 -3.15 9.11 12.23
C LEU A 213 -3.82 10.46 11.99
N HIS A 214 -5.01 10.70 12.58
CA HIS A 214 -5.69 11.99 12.50
C HIS A 214 -4.78 13.13 12.96
N ASP A 215 -4.16 13.00 14.15
CA ASP A 215 -3.31 14.05 14.73
C ASP A 215 -2.07 14.33 13.86
N THR A 216 -1.51 13.29 13.25
CA THR A 216 -0.40 13.42 12.29
C THR A 216 -0.84 14.20 11.06
N LEU A 217 -1.99 13.85 10.47
CA LEU A 217 -2.50 14.46 9.25
C LEU A 217 -2.98 15.89 9.44
N LEU A 218 -3.50 16.22 10.63
CA LEU A 218 -3.92 17.58 10.97
C LEU A 218 -2.76 18.58 10.91
N ASN A 219 -1.54 18.11 11.19
CA ASN A 219 -0.32 18.92 11.21
C ASN A 219 0.46 18.88 9.89
N CYS A 220 -0.02 18.18 8.85
CA CYS A 220 0.66 18.08 7.57
C CYS A 220 0.67 19.39 6.78
N ARG A 221 1.83 19.69 6.17
CA ARG A 221 1.98 20.79 5.22
C ARG A 221 1.49 20.40 3.83
N GLY A 222 1.53 19.12 3.51
CA GLY A 222 1.09 18.55 2.23
C GLY A 222 -0.41 18.50 2.06
N TYR A 223 -0.85 18.09 0.88
CA TYR A 223 -2.24 17.75 0.56
C TYR A 223 -2.53 16.35 1.03
N VAL A 224 -3.57 16.19 1.81
CA VAL A 224 -3.96 14.92 2.42
C VAL A 224 -5.26 14.42 1.80
N MET A 225 -5.30 13.13 1.49
CA MET A 225 -6.49 12.39 1.10
C MET A 225 -6.53 11.07 1.83
N VAL A 226 -7.62 10.81 2.54
CA VAL A 226 -7.82 9.57 3.31
C VAL A 226 -9.08 8.87 2.83
N SER A 227 -9.01 7.57 2.61
CA SER A 227 -10.16 6.69 2.39
C SER A 227 -10.49 5.93 3.67
N TYR A 228 -11.76 5.91 4.06
CA TYR A 228 -12.26 5.17 5.23
C TYR A 228 -13.65 4.60 5.00
N ASN A 229 -14.09 3.65 5.83
CA ASN A 229 -15.50 3.37 5.97
C ASN A 229 -16.23 4.56 6.61
N TYR A 230 -17.35 4.98 6.02
CA TYR A 230 -18.14 6.07 6.58
C TYR A 230 -18.87 5.59 7.84
N CYS A 231 -18.54 6.14 8.99
CA CYS A 231 -19.20 5.85 10.26
C CYS A 231 -19.16 7.06 11.21
N PRO A 232 -20.03 7.10 12.22
CA PRO A 232 -20.11 8.25 13.17
C PRO A 232 -18.78 8.57 13.86
N TYR A 233 -18.00 7.55 14.22
CA TYR A 233 -16.71 7.73 14.86
C TYR A 233 -15.71 8.45 13.94
N ILE A 234 -15.59 8.00 12.69
CA ILE A 234 -14.68 8.61 11.70
C ILE A 234 -15.14 10.03 11.34
N SER A 235 -16.46 10.25 11.20
CA SER A 235 -16.99 11.58 10.92
C SER A 235 -16.72 12.60 12.04
N GLU A 236 -16.81 12.19 13.30
CA GLU A 236 -16.48 13.05 14.44
C GLU A 236 -14.96 13.26 14.58
N LEU A 237 -14.17 12.19 14.35
CA LEU A 237 -12.71 12.24 14.43
C LEU A 237 -12.12 13.23 13.41
N TYR A 238 -12.64 13.27 12.20
CA TYR A 238 -12.13 14.10 11.10
C TYR A 238 -12.95 15.36 10.83
N LYS A 239 -13.65 15.90 11.81
CA LYS A 239 -14.49 17.11 11.67
C LYS A 239 -13.74 18.38 11.26
N GLU A 240 -12.40 18.41 11.37
CA GLU A 240 -11.55 19.50 10.87
C GLU A 240 -11.25 19.40 9.37
N PHE A 241 -11.67 18.31 8.71
CA PHE A 241 -11.43 18.01 7.31
C PHE A 241 -12.74 18.11 6.50
N PHE A 242 -12.60 18.21 5.16
CA PHE A 242 -13.72 17.96 4.26
C PHE A 242 -14.03 16.46 4.23
N ILE A 243 -15.29 16.09 4.39
CA ILE A 243 -15.73 14.69 4.35
C ILE A 243 -16.76 14.53 3.23
N PHE A 244 -16.45 13.66 2.30
CA PHE A 244 -17.33 13.24 1.21
C PHE A 244 -17.72 11.79 1.40
N ARG A 245 -18.98 11.46 1.20
CA ARG A 245 -19.49 10.10 1.22
C ARG A 245 -19.72 9.60 -0.21
N THR A 246 -19.40 8.34 -0.46
CA THR A 246 -19.79 7.60 -1.66
C THR A 246 -20.29 6.21 -1.27
N VAL A 247 -21.19 5.67 -2.09
CA VAL A 247 -21.71 4.30 -1.91
C VAL A 247 -21.08 3.42 -2.98
N ARG A 248 -20.51 2.28 -2.54
CA ARG A 248 -19.88 1.32 -3.44
C ARG A 248 -20.45 -0.07 -3.29
N PRO A 249 -20.51 -0.86 -4.38
CA PRO A 249 -20.84 -2.28 -4.29
C PRO A 249 -19.83 -3.02 -3.41
N ASN A 250 -20.30 -3.81 -2.47
CA ASN A 250 -19.46 -4.65 -1.63
C ASN A 250 -19.08 -5.94 -2.36
N SER A 251 -17.96 -5.94 -3.09
CA SER A 251 -17.47 -7.13 -3.82
C SER A 251 -17.00 -8.26 -2.92
N MET A 252 -16.81 -8.03 -1.63
CA MET A 252 -16.37 -9.03 -0.65
C MET A 252 -17.55 -9.66 0.10
N SER A 253 -18.76 -9.10 -0.01
CA SER A 253 -19.96 -9.66 0.62
C SER A 253 -20.45 -10.88 -0.13
N GLN A 254 -20.91 -11.90 0.61
CA GLN A 254 -21.63 -13.05 0.04
C GLN A 254 -23.06 -12.71 -0.36
N THR A 255 -23.56 -11.54 0.05
CA THR A 255 -24.91 -11.06 -0.26
C THR A 255 -24.89 -10.25 -1.55
N ALA A 256 -25.59 -10.74 -2.57
CA ALA A 256 -25.69 -10.03 -3.84
C ALA A 256 -26.38 -8.66 -3.65
N GLY A 257 -25.78 -7.60 -4.23
CA GLY A 257 -26.29 -6.23 -4.11
C GLY A 257 -25.94 -5.54 -2.78
N SER A 258 -25.08 -6.14 -1.96
CA SER A 258 -24.57 -5.48 -0.76
C SER A 258 -23.74 -4.26 -1.15
N GLU A 259 -23.99 -3.15 -0.48
CA GLU A 259 -23.28 -1.89 -0.63
C GLU A 259 -22.56 -1.52 0.67
N TYR A 260 -21.52 -0.72 0.57
CA TYR A 260 -20.89 -0.12 1.73
C TYR A 260 -20.66 1.38 1.47
N GLU A 261 -20.68 2.14 2.55
CA GLU A 261 -20.43 3.58 2.51
C GLU A 261 -18.95 3.84 2.77
N GLU A 262 -18.34 4.61 1.87
CA GLU A 262 -16.95 5.03 1.95
C GLU A 262 -16.86 6.53 2.18
N ALA A 263 -15.97 6.96 3.06
CA ALA A 263 -15.64 8.35 3.30
C ALA A 263 -14.34 8.71 2.59
N ILE A 264 -14.35 9.79 1.82
CA ILE A 264 -13.14 10.44 1.31
C ILE A 264 -12.94 11.72 2.10
N ILE A 265 -11.80 11.80 2.79
CA ILE A 265 -11.48 12.85 3.73
C ILE A 265 -10.29 13.64 3.20
N THR A 266 -10.37 14.97 3.15
CA THR A 266 -9.30 15.82 2.60
C THR A 266 -9.08 17.08 3.45
N ASN A 267 -7.85 17.56 3.54
CA ASN A 267 -7.51 18.82 4.20
C ASN A 267 -7.67 20.06 3.31
N TYR A 268 -8.14 19.86 2.10
CA TYR A 268 -8.42 20.90 1.10
C TYR A 268 -9.79 20.67 0.45
N ASP A 269 -10.36 21.70 -0.17
CA ASP A 269 -11.59 21.55 -0.94
C ASP A 269 -11.27 21.01 -2.35
N PRO A 270 -11.54 19.72 -2.64
CA PRO A 270 -11.24 19.13 -3.95
C PRO A 270 -12.08 19.72 -5.08
N ARG A 271 -13.25 20.32 -4.78
CA ARG A 271 -14.10 20.98 -5.77
C ARG A 271 -13.40 22.21 -6.36
N LYS A 272 -12.51 22.86 -5.59
CA LYS A 272 -11.70 23.99 -6.01
C LYS A 272 -10.40 23.58 -6.69
N ALA A 273 -9.96 22.33 -6.53
CA ALA A 273 -8.74 21.79 -7.14
C ALA A 273 -8.96 21.27 -8.58
N CYS A 274 -10.20 21.02 -8.98
CA CYS A 274 -10.58 20.57 -10.32
C CYS A 274 -10.63 21.74 -11.32
N TRP A 275 -9.54 22.01 -12.02
CA TRP A 275 -9.44 23.03 -13.07
C TRP A 275 -9.83 22.55 -14.48
N GLN A 276 -10.09 21.27 -14.67
CA GLN A 276 -10.58 20.72 -15.91
C GLN A 276 -11.63 19.63 -15.62
N LEU A 277 -12.87 20.05 -15.48
CA LEU A 277 -13.95 19.29 -16.07
C LEU A 277 -13.62 19.27 -17.57
N THR A 278 -13.09 18.18 -18.08
CA THR A 278 -12.98 18.00 -19.51
C THR A 278 -14.41 18.08 -20.08
N LEU A 279 -14.55 18.69 -21.25
CA LEU A 279 -15.83 18.74 -21.95
C LEU A 279 -16.46 17.32 -22.04
N ASP A 280 -15.62 16.27 -22.11
CA ASP A 280 -16.01 14.88 -22.10
C ASP A 280 -16.68 14.46 -20.78
N SER A 281 -16.23 14.96 -19.60
CA SER A 281 -16.89 14.67 -18.31
C SER A 281 -18.23 15.42 -18.12
N LEU A 282 -18.46 16.45 -18.90
CA LEU A 282 -19.74 17.17 -18.97
C LEU A 282 -20.70 16.54 -19.99
N LEU A 283 -20.17 15.85 -21.01
CA LEU A 283 -20.95 15.21 -22.09
C LEU A 283 -21.21 13.74 -21.80
N ASP A 284 -20.30 13.04 -21.11
CA ASP A 284 -20.50 11.67 -20.58
C ASP A 284 -21.27 11.75 -19.26
N GLY A 285 -22.58 11.72 -19.31
CA GLY A 285 -23.49 11.58 -18.17
C GLY A 285 -23.35 10.19 -17.46
N SER A 286 -22.20 9.54 -17.53
CA SER A 286 -21.97 8.15 -17.13
C SER A 286 -21.03 7.96 -15.93
N SER A 287 -20.68 8.99 -15.15
CA SER A 287 -20.04 8.74 -13.85
C SER A 287 -21.10 8.58 -12.76
N ASP A 288 -21.52 7.36 -12.54
CA ASP A 288 -22.48 6.97 -11.49
C ASP A 288 -21.93 7.09 -10.06
N THR A 289 -20.72 7.58 -9.87
CA THR A 289 -20.12 7.74 -8.54
C THR A 289 -20.39 9.15 -8.03
N ARG A 290 -21.51 9.32 -7.34
CA ARG A 290 -21.86 10.59 -6.71
C ARG A 290 -21.17 10.67 -5.35
N TYR A 291 -20.27 11.65 -5.21
CA TYR A 291 -19.71 12.05 -3.92
C TYR A 291 -20.62 13.10 -3.28
N GLU A 292 -21.16 12.80 -2.13
CA GLU A 292 -21.99 13.69 -1.35
C GLU A 292 -21.15 14.38 -0.30
N LEU A 293 -21.14 15.71 -0.24
CA LEU A 293 -20.46 16.46 0.82
C LEU A 293 -21.23 16.31 2.12
N MET A 294 -20.62 15.65 3.11
CA MET A 294 -21.19 15.40 4.42
C MET A 294 -20.74 16.43 5.46
N HIS A 295 -19.52 16.93 5.32
CA HIS A 295 -18.96 17.92 6.23
C HIS A 295 -18.02 18.89 5.50
N GLU A 296 -18.14 20.18 5.84
CA GLU A 296 -17.24 21.25 5.40
C GLU A 296 -16.69 21.95 6.63
N PRO A 297 -15.37 21.95 6.85
CA PRO A 297 -14.77 22.59 8.03
C PRO A 297 -14.93 24.11 7.94
N THR A 298 -15.05 24.77 9.10
CA THR A 298 -15.19 26.23 9.19
C THR A 298 -14.04 26.98 8.51
N HIS A 299 -12.83 26.38 8.55
CA HIS A 299 -11.63 26.87 7.87
C HIS A 299 -10.94 25.70 7.19
N ALA A 300 -10.70 25.79 5.88
CA ALA A 300 -9.88 24.82 5.17
C ALA A 300 -8.44 24.86 5.73
N ILE A 301 -7.91 23.71 6.10
CA ILE A 301 -6.54 23.58 6.61
C ILE A 301 -5.55 24.01 5.52
N LYS A 302 -5.87 23.68 4.26
CA LYS A 302 -5.05 24.05 3.11
C LYS A 302 -5.87 24.65 1.97
N THR A 303 -5.39 25.76 1.44
CA THR A 303 -5.99 26.38 0.25
C THR A 303 -5.18 25.98 -0.99
N PRO A 304 -5.82 25.44 -2.05
CA PRO A 304 -5.11 25.15 -3.29
C PRO A 304 -4.44 26.42 -3.84
N THR A 305 -3.13 26.39 -4.01
CA THR A 305 -2.41 27.49 -4.67
C THR A 305 -2.81 27.54 -6.13
N LYS A 306 -3.24 28.73 -6.61
CA LYS A 306 -3.43 28.97 -8.04
C LYS A 306 -2.08 28.89 -8.73
N GLU A 307 -1.94 28.01 -9.72
CA GLU A 307 -0.79 28.09 -10.64
C GLU A 307 -0.82 29.43 -11.35
N LYS A 308 0.37 30.06 -11.43
CA LYS A 308 0.61 31.21 -12.29
C LYS A 308 0.91 30.74 -13.71
#